data_95407c9e4a4a85d6f10f28623117181a
#
_entry.id   95407c9e4a4a85d6f10f28623117181a
#
_cell.length_a   1.000
_cell.length_b   1.000
_cell.length_c   1.000
_cell.angle_alpha   90.00
_cell.angle_beta   90.00
_cell.angle_gamma   90.00
#
_symmetry.space_group_name_H-M   'P 1'
#
loop_
_entity.id
_entity.type
_entity.pdbx_description
1 polymer ?
#
loop_
_entity_poly.entity_id
_entity_poly.type
_entity_poly.pdbx_seq_one_letter_code
_entity_poly.pdbx_strand_id
1 'polypeptide(L)'
;MTQYLSDKFKVLSLISIILVLYIHSGFHDYPNEIQGMIFNANLQNFISGMIGRCAVPLFYAISGYLFFTGLYGGRNANYQKLWFKIKKRGKTLLVPYIIACLFPVVFNLALEFIPGIEQFVNNKGISKNFHQPIDKILIFIYFDSGNGSPYAFHLWFLRDLIFIVILSP
;
A
#
# COMPACT_ATOMS: atom_id res chain seq x y z
N MET A 1 24.04 -6.91 -11.02
CA MET A 1 23.80 -6.63 -9.59
C MET A 1 24.55 -7.70 -8.81
N THR A 2 25.37 -7.34 -7.82
CA THR A 2 26.09 -8.32 -6.98
C THR A 2 25.12 -9.02 -6.04
N GLN A 3 25.40 -10.28 -5.65
CA GLN A 3 24.58 -11.05 -4.71
C GLN A 3 24.40 -10.27 -3.39
N TYR A 4 25.48 -9.69 -2.88
CA TYR A 4 25.47 -8.86 -1.67
C TYR A 4 24.45 -7.70 -1.71
N LEU A 5 24.36 -6.98 -2.83
CA LEU A 5 23.40 -5.88 -2.99
C LEU A 5 21.96 -6.39 -3.06
N SER A 6 21.75 -7.55 -3.72
CA SER A 6 20.44 -8.21 -3.75
C SER A 6 19.94 -8.57 -2.36
N ASP A 7 20.82 -9.14 -1.54
CA ASP A 7 20.45 -9.57 -0.20
C ASP A 7 20.20 -8.37 0.73
N LYS A 8 20.97 -7.29 0.60
CA LYS A 8 20.67 -6.02 1.30
C LYS A 8 19.28 -5.49 0.96
N PHE A 9 18.89 -5.49 -0.30
CA PHE A 9 17.55 -5.01 -0.69
C PHE A 9 16.44 -5.90 -0.15
N LYS A 10 16.63 -7.21 -0.06
CA LYS A 10 15.66 -8.11 0.56
C LYS A 10 15.48 -7.79 2.05
N VAL A 11 16.58 -7.61 2.78
CA VAL A 11 16.54 -7.26 4.22
C VAL A 11 15.88 -5.90 4.44
N LEU A 12 16.26 -4.88 3.67
CA LEU A 12 15.65 -3.54 3.76
C LEU A 12 14.16 -3.57 3.43
N SER A 13 13.75 -4.34 2.41
CA SER A 13 12.35 -4.52 2.07
C SER A 13 11.56 -5.21 3.19
N LEU A 14 12.14 -6.24 3.82
CA LEU A 14 11.51 -6.91 4.97
C LEU A 14 11.32 -5.96 6.15
N ILE A 15 12.36 -5.19 6.51
CA ILE A 15 12.28 -4.18 7.57
C ILE A 15 11.19 -3.15 7.23
N SER A 16 11.15 -2.68 5.98
CA SER A 16 10.14 -1.71 5.54
C SER A 16 8.72 -2.26 5.64
N ILE A 17 8.50 -3.55 5.32
CA ILE A 17 7.19 -4.19 5.47
C ILE A 17 6.77 -4.22 6.95
N ILE A 18 7.68 -4.60 7.85
CA ILE A 18 7.41 -4.63 9.30
C ILE A 18 7.05 -3.22 9.80
N LEU A 19 7.77 -2.19 9.37
CA LEU A 19 7.48 -0.80 9.74
C LEU A 19 6.12 -0.33 9.21
N VAL A 20 5.75 -0.68 7.98
CA VAL A 20 4.43 -0.37 7.42
C VAL A 20 3.33 -1.08 8.19
N LEU A 21 3.49 -2.36 8.54
CA LEU A 21 2.54 -3.09 9.38
C LEU A 21 2.40 -2.42 10.76
N TYR A 22 3.51 -1.97 11.34
CA TYR A 22 3.50 -1.29 12.63
C TYR A 22 2.74 0.04 12.57
N ILE A 23 2.91 0.86 11.52
CA ILE A 23 2.16 2.11 11.34
C ILE A 23 0.64 1.84 11.30
N HIS A 24 0.23 0.73 10.69
CA HIS A 24 -1.19 0.40 10.51
C HIS A 24 -1.77 -0.46 11.64
N SER A 25 -1.00 -0.77 12.69
CA SER A 25 -1.46 -1.60 13.81
C SER A 25 -2.42 -0.90 14.78
N GLY A 26 -2.70 0.40 14.60
CA GLY A 26 -3.78 1.11 15.29
C GLY A 26 -3.56 1.39 16.78
N PHE A 27 -2.33 1.31 17.27
CA PHE A 27 -2.00 1.52 18.69
C PHE A 27 -2.02 3.01 19.14
N HIS A 28 -2.63 3.90 18.36
CA HIS A 28 -2.54 5.35 18.59
C HIS A 28 -3.57 5.92 19.55
N ASP A 29 -4.63 5.16 19.90
CA ASP A 29 -5.79 5.67 20.61
C ASP A 29 -5.88 5.14 22.05
N TYR A 30 -4.80 5.26 22.83
CA TYR A 30 -4.90 5.00 24.27
C TYR A 30 -5.30 6.28 25.02
N PRO A 31 -6.33 6.21 25.90
CA PRO A 31 -6.69 7.34 26.75
C PRO A 31 -5.52 7.70 27.68
N ASN A 32 -5.25 9.00 27.79
CA ASN A 32 -4.13 9.61 28.51
C ASN A 32 -4.15 9.41 30.05
N GLU A 33 -4.92 8.48 30.58
CA GLU A 33 -5.26 8.43 32.00
C GLU A 33 -4.25 7.66 32.87
N ILE A 34 -3.29 6.93 32.31
CA ILE A 34 -2.32 6.16 33.09
C ILE A 34 -0.89 6.54 32.72
N GLN A 35 -0.13 7.09 33.68
CA GLN A 35 1.26 7.56 33.45
C GLN A 35 2.21 6.55 32.82
N GLY A 36 2.06 5.24 33.08
CA GLY A 36 2.84 4.18 32.42
C GLY A 36 2.47 3.98 30.94
N MET A 37 1.25 4.32 30.55
CA MET A 37 0.81 4.23 29.15
C MET A 37 1.30 5.41 28.30
N ILE A 38 1.57 6.58 28.91
CA ILE A 38 2.08 7.77 28.21
C ILE A 38 3.46 7.48 27.59
N PHE A 39 4.36 6.84 28.33
CA PHE A 39 5.68 6.48 27.80
C PHE A 39 5.58 5.51 26.63
N ASN A 40 4.73 4.49 26.76
CA ASN A 40 4.51 3.52 25.69
C ASN A 40 3.87 4.16 24.46
N ALA A 41 2.87 5.01 24.63
CA ALA A 41 2.25 5.77 23.56
C ALA A 41 3.27 6.70 22.85
N ASN A 42 4.12 7.41 23.59
CA ASN A 42 5.16 8.26 23.03
C ASN A 42 6.20 7.45 22.24
N LEU A 43 6.61 6.28 22.76
CA LEU A 43 7.52 5.39 22.05
C LEU A 43 6.90 4.85 20.77
N GLN A 44 5.65 4.43 20.80
CA GLN A 44 4.90 3.98 19.63
C GLN A 44 4.73 5.09 18.60
N ASN A 45 4.38 6.30 19.02
CA ASN A 45 4.27 7.46 18.16
C ASN A 45 5.62 7.85 17.55
N PHE A 46 6.71 7.72 18.29
CA PHE A 46 8.06 7.93 17.75
C PHE A 46 8.41 6.89 16.67
N ILE A 47 8.16 5.61 16.95
CA ILE A 47 8.46 4.54 15.98
C ILE A 47 7.58 4.68 14.74
N SER A 48 6.27 4.87 14.89
CA SER A 48 5.35 4.97 13.76
C SER A 48 5.47 6.30 13.01
N GLY A 49 5.60 7.40 13.73
CA GLY A 49 5.60 8.75 13.18
C GLY A 49 6.92 9.17 12.54
N MET A 50 8.06 8.70 13.05
CA MET A 50 9.38 9.03 12.52
C MET A 50 9.99 7.86 11.74
N ILE A 51 10.26 6.75 12.39
CA ILE A 51 10.98 5.63 11.78
C ILE A 51 10.10 4.95 10.71
N GLY A 52 8.85 4.68 11.02
CA GLY A 52 7.93 3.99 10.14
C GLY A 52 7.68 4.75 8.84
N ARG A 53 7.56 6.07 8.91
CA ARG A 53 7.34 6.90 7.71
C ARG A 53 8.48 6.85 6.70
N CYS A 54 9.70 6.45 7.12
CA CYS A 54 10.81 6.24 6.21
C CYS A 54 10.63 4.99 5.32
N ALA A 55 9.74 4.07 5.69
CA ALA A 55 9.53 2.82 4.96
C ALA A 55 9.04 3.04 3.53
N VAL A 56 8.09 3.95 3.33
CA VAL A 56 7.51 4.23 2.01
C VAL A 56 8.52 4.84 1.04
N PRO A 57 9.25 5.93 1.39
CA PRO A 57 10.34 6.45 0.56
C PRO A 57 11.41 5.39 0.24
N LEU A 58 11.73 4.52 1.20
CA LEU A 58 12.69 3.44 0.99
C LEU A 58 12.18 2.43 -0.04
N PHE A 59 10.90 2.05 0.01
CA PHE A 59 10.30 1.22 -1.04
C PHE A 59 10.37 1.87 -2.42
N TYR A 60 10.07 3.16 -2.52
CA TYR A 60 10.19 3.87 -3.80
C TYR A 60 11.63 3.90 -4.29
N ALA A 61 12.60 4.17 -3.42
CA ALA A 61 14.02 4.19 -3.77
C ALA A 61 14.51 2.82 -4.26
N ILE A 62 14.21 1.74 -3.53
CA ILE A 62 14.56 0.37 -3.92
C ILE A 62 13.89 -0.01 -5.24
N SER A 63 12.59 0.28 -5.37
CA SER A 63 11.82 -0.01 -6.57
C SER A 63 12.36 0.75 -7.78
N GLY A 64 12.66 2.03 -7.64
CA GLY A 64 13.27 2.85 -8.67
C GLY A 64 14.64 2.32 -9.08
N TYR A 65 15.51 2.07 -8.12
CA TYR A 65 16.83 1.50 -8.40
C TYR A 65 16.73 0.18 -9.18
N LEU A 66 15.91 -0.75 -8.73
CA LEU A 66 15.71 -2.03 -9.41
C LEU A 66 15.07 -1.89 -10.79
N PHE A 67 14.23 -0.87 -10.97
CA PHE A 67 13.61 -0.58 -12.26
C PHE A 67 14.64 -0.09 -13.27
N PHE A 68 15.45 0.88 -12.89
CA PHE A 68 16.45 1.48 -13.76
C PHE A 68 17.71 0.63 -13.93
N THR A 69 17.99 -0.31 -13.02
CA THR A 69 19.13 -1.21 -13.14
C THR A 69 19.07 -2.00 -14.45
N GLY A 70 20.11 -1.90 -15.26
CA GLY A 70 20.26 -2.57 -16.56
C GLY A 70 19.50 -1.91 -17.73
N LEU A 71 18.88 -0.72 -17.54
CA LEU A 71 18.40 0.09 -18.64
C LEU A 71 19.53 0.95 -19.25
N TYR A 72 20.44 1.43 -18.42
CA TYR A 72 21.54 2.32 -18.78
C TYR A 72 22.87 1.56 -18.99
N GLY A 73 22.84 0.35 -19.52
CA GLY A 73 24.06 -0.45 -19.78
C GLY A 73 24.76 -0.13 -21.10
N GLY A 74 24.38 0.91 -21.82
CA GLY A 74 24.97 1.34 -23.10
C GLY A 74 24.58 2.79 -23.43
N ARG A 75 25.26 3.39 -24.46
CA ARG A 75 25.04 4.78 -24.89
C ARG A 75 23.61 5.08 -25.38
N ASN A 76 22.79 4.08 -25.62
CA ASN A 76 21.41 4.24 -26.08
C ASN A 76 20.46 3.52 -25.13
N ALA A 77 19.48 4.23 -24.57
CA ALA A 77 18.39 3.64 -23.83
C ALA A 77 17.62 2.65 -24.72
N ASN A 78 17.55 1.39 -24.32
CA ASN A 78 16.84 0.39 -25.08
C ASN A 78 15.34 0.44 -24.74
N TYR A 79 14.58 1.19 -25.54
CA TYR A 79 13.13 1.37 -25.36
C TYR A 79 12.34 0.05 -25.32
N GLN A 80 12.77 -0.97 -26.04
CA GLN A 80 12.11 -2.28 -26.01
C GLN A 80 12.28 -2.96 -24.64
N LYS A 81 13.47 -2.85 -24.04
CA LYS A 81 13.72 -3.37 -22.69
C LYS A 81 12.94 -2.59 -21.63
N LEU A 82 12.83 -1.27 -21.81
CA LEU A 82 12.03 -0.41 -20.92
C LEU A 82 10.56 -0.82 -20.96
N TRP A 83 9.98 -0.91 -22.16
CA TRP A 83 8.58 -1.32 -22.34
C TRP A 83 8.29 -2.71 -21.76
N PHE A 84 9.18 -3.66 -21.98
CA PHE A 84 9.06 -5.00 -21.39
C PHE A 84 9.09 -4.97 -19.84
N LYS A 85 9.97 -4.14 -19.25
CA LYS A 85 10.03 -3.96 -17.80
C LYS A 85 8.79 -3.31 -17.24
N ILE A 86 8.26 -2.25 -17.89
CA ILE A 86 7.01 -1.59 -17.48
C ILE A 86 5.87 -2.61 -17.50
N LYS A 87 5.69 -3.34 -18.58
CA LYS A 87 4.64 -4.35 -18.72
C LYS A 87 4.76 -5.47 -17.67
N LYS A 88 5.96 -5.96 -17.43
CA LYS A 88 6.21 -7.00 -16.42
C LYS A 88 5.93 -6.50 -15.01
N ARG A 89 6.40 -5.30 -14.65
CA ARG A 89 6.15 -4.72 -13.33
C ARG A 89 4.71 -4.29 -13.16
N GLY A 90 4.10 -3.68 -14.16
CA GLY A 90 2.69 -3.37 -14.16
C GLY A 90 1.87 -4.60 -13.77
N LYS A 91 2.08 -5.72 -14.43
CA LYS A 91 1.38 -6.98 -14.07
C LYS A 91 1.70 -7.45 -12.66
N THR A 92 2.96 -7.40 -12.23
CA THR A 92 3.40 -7.91 -10.92
C THR A 92 2.90 -7.04 -9.75
N LEU A 93 2.71 -5.73 -9.97
CA LEU A 93 2.19 -4.81 -8.95
C LEU A 93 0.67 -4.69 -9.02
N LEU A 94 0.10 -4.61 -10.22
CA LEU A 94 -1.32 -4.37 -10.43
C LEU A 94 -2.19 -5.55 -9.99
N VAL A 95 -1.77 -6.79 -10.28
CA VAL A 95 -2.58 -7.97 -9.91
C VAL A 95 -2.72 -8.12 -8.40
N PRO A 96 -1.64 -8.09 -7.58
CA PRO A 96 -1.78 -8.11 -6.12
C PRO A 96 -2.57 -6.89 -5.59
N TYR A 97 -2.39 -5.71 -6.18
CA TYR A 97 -3.12 -4.51 -5.81
C TYR A 97 -4.63 -4.67 -6.00
N ILE A 98 -5.06 -5.14 -7.18
CA ILE A 98 -6.48 -5.39 -7.48
C ILE A 98 -7.09 -6.39 -6.49
N ILE A 99 -6.39 -7.51 -6.26
CA ILE A 99 -6.86 -8.54 -5.32
C ILE A 99 -6.96 -7.97 -3.91
N ALA A 100 -5.95 -7.25 -3.45
CA ALA A 100 -5.90 -6.68 -2.10
C ALA A 100 -6.94 -5.56 -1.89
N CYS A 101 -7.32 -4.82 -2.92
CA CYS A 101 -8.42 -3.84 -2.84
C CYS A 101 -9.81 -4.52 -2.87
N LEU A 102 -9.97 -5.59 -3.64
CA LEU A 102 -11.23 -6.33 -3.72
C LEU A 102 -11.52 -7.15 -2.47
N PHE A 103 -10.50 -7.73 -1.85
CA PHE A 103 -10.67 -8.61 -0.70
C PHE A 103 -11.48 -7.97 0.44
N PRO A 104 -11.16 -6.78 0.98
CA PRO A 104 -11.95 -6.16 2.04
C PRO A 104 -13.36 -5.77 1.58
N VAL A 105 -13.57 -5.45 0.30
CA VAL A 105 -14.90 -5.17 -0.26
C VAL A 105 -15.76 -6.42 -0.23
N VAL A 106 -15.27 -7.52 -0.78
CA VAL A 106 -15.98 -8.82 -0.81
C VAL A 106 -16.22 -9.33 0.61
N PHE A 107 -15.22 -9.20 1.49
CA PHE A 107 -15.34 -9.61 2.89
C PHE A 107 -16.42 -8.83 3.62
N ASN A 108 -16.45 -7.50 3.52
CA ASN A 108 -17.47 -6.68 4.16
C ASN A 108 -18.87 -6.93 3.58
N LEU A 109 -18.98 -7.11 2.25
CA LEU A 109 -20.25 -7.50 1.63
C LEU A 109 -20.74 -8.84 2.15
N ALA A 110 -19.84 -9.83 2.28
CA ALA A 110 -20.20 -11.14 2.83
C ALA A 110 -20.69 -11.04 4.28
N LEU A 111 -20.09 -10.16 5.09
CA LEU A 111 -20.53 -9.91 6.46
C LEU A 111 -21.93 -9.24 6.52
N GLU A 112 -22.27 -8.37 5.57
CA GLU A 112 -23.60 -7.75 5.51
C GLU A 112 -24.74 -8.76 5.30
N PHE A 113 -24.45 -9.95 4.76
CA PHE A 113 -25.43 -11.03 4.56
C PHE A 113 -25.64 -11.92 5.79
N ILE A 114 -24.83 -11.76 6.86
CA ILE A 114 -24.95 -12.61 8.06
C ILE A 114 -25.83 -11.90 9.09
N PRO A 115 -27.04 -12.43 9.44
CA PRO A 115 -27.92 -11.83 10.43
C PRO A 115 -27.21 -11.72 11.79
N GLY A 116 -27.31 -10.57 12.45
CA GLY A 116 -26.75 -10.31 13.78
C GLY A 116 -25.31 -9.76 13.79
N ILE A 117 -24.63 -9.68 12.66
CA ILE A 117 -23.29 -9.07 12.58
C ILE A 117 -23.36 -7.58 12.16
N GLU A 118 -24.54 -7.08 11.80
CA GLU A 118 -24.77 -5.69 11.34
C GLU A 118 -24.18 -4.61 12.30
N GLN A 119 -24.15 -4.88 13.59
CA GLN A 119 -23.58 -3.96 14.57
C GLN A 119 -22.04 -3.95 14.61
N PHE A 120 -21.37 -4.95 14.03
CA PHE A 120 -19.91 -5.02 13.89
C PHE A 120 -19.43 -4.52 12.53
N VAL A 121 -20.28 -4.51 11.53
CA VAL A 121 -19.99 -3.90 10.25
C VAL A 121 -20.25 -2.40 10.39
N ASN A 122 -19.16 -1.65 10.43
CA ASN A 122 -19.18 -0.19 10.56
C ASN A 122 -20.28 0.39 9.64
N ASN A 123 -21.20 1.20 10.16
CA ASN A 123 -22.43 1.73 9.53
C ASN A 123 -22.31 2.46 8.17
N LYS A 124 -21.14 2.43 7.58
CA LYS A 124 -20.88 2.86 6.20
C LYS A 124 -21.08 1.68 5.24
N GLY A 125 -22.29 1.10 5.26
CA GLY A 125 -22.61 -0.06 4.41
C GLY A 125 -22.05 0.13 3.00
N ILE A 126 -21.16 -0.76 2.62
CA ILE A 126 -20.56 -0.76 1.27
C ILE A 126 -21.66 -0.89 0.24
N SER A 127 -22.72 -1.63 0.55
CA SER A 127 -23.92 -1.80 -0.28
C SER A 127 -24.52 -0.48 -0.75
N LYS A 128 -24.46 0.59 0.05
CA LYS A 128 -24.95 1.92 -0.35
C LYS A 128 -24.18 2.53 -1.52
N ASN A 129 -22.91 2.19 -1.64
CA ASN A 129 -22.06 2.67 -2.74
C ASN A 129 -22.30 1.90 -4.04
N PHE A 130 -22.89 0.69 -3.99
CA PHE A 130 -23.19 -0.12 -5.18
C PHE A 130 -24.43 0.35 -5.96
N HIS A 131 -25.19 1.31 -5.43
CA HIS A 131 -26.24 2.01 -6.19
C HIS A 131 -25.69 3.12 -7.11
N GLN A 132 -24.37 3.36 -7.05
CA GLN A 132 -23.69 4.33 -7.91
C GLN A 132 -23.35 3.74 -9.29
N PRO A 133 -23.12 4.55 -10.31
CA PRO A 133 -22.57 4.09 -11.58
C PRO A 133 -21.26 3.33 -11.41
N ILE A 134 -20.99 2.36 -12.28
CA ILE A 134 -19.85 1.43 -12.17
C ILE A 134 -18.50 2.16 -12.12
N ASP A 135 -18.36 3.25 -12.86
CA ASP A 135 -17.16 4.09 -12.85
C ASP A 135 -16.88 4.67 -11.46
N LYS A 136 -17.89 5.15 -10.74
CA LYS A 136 -17.75 5.66 -9.37
C LYS A 136 -17.42 4.55 -8.37
N ILE A 137 -17.98 3.37 -8.56
CA ILE A 137 -17.65 2.19 -7.72
C ILE A 137 -16.18 1.81 -7.90
N LEU A 138 -15.69 1.79 -9.14
CA LEU A 138 -14.29 1.48 -9.42
C LEU A 138 -13.36 2.57 -8.85
N ILE A 139 -13.73 3.84 -8.96
CA ILE A 139 -12.97 4.93 -8.35
C ILE A 139 -12.93 4.76 -6.84
N PHE A 140 -14.06 4.48 -6.19
CA PHE A 140 -14.14 4.26 -4.75
C PHE A 140 -13.25 3.11 -4.27
N ILE A 141 -13.25 1.98 -4.98
CA ILE A 141 -12.48 0.79 -4.60
C ILE A 141 -10.98 1.01 -4.80
N TYR A 142 -10.59 1.56 -5.97
CA TYR A 142 -9.19 1.54 -6.40
C TYR A 142 -8.47 2.87 -6.31
N PHE A 143 -9.17 3.98 -6.28
CA PHE A 143 -8.52 5.30 -6.39
C PHE A 143 -8.77 6.18 -5.19
N ASP A 144 -10.03 6.44 -4.86
CA ASP A 144 -10.39 7.37 -3.81
C ASP A 144 -11.72 6.99 -3.16
N SER A 145 -11.62 6.54 -1.92
CA SER A 145 -12.78 6.25 -1.07
C SER A 145 -13.32 7.48 -0.33
N GLY A 146 -12.88 8.68 -0.70
CA GLY A 146 -13.27 9.96 -0.10
C GLY A 146 -12.19 10.66 0.72
N ASN A 147 -11.01 10.01 0.91
CA ASN A 147 -9.88 10.54 1.69
C ASN A 147 -8.57 10.57 0.88
N GLY A 148 -8.64 10.61 -0.46
CA GLY A 148 -7.46 10.56 -1.32
C GLY A 148 -6.75 9.19 -1.35
N SER A 149 -7.38 8.15 -0.81
CA SER A 149 -6.84 6.79 -0.75
C SER A 149 -7.86 5.76 -1.24
N PRO A 150 -7.41 4.60 -1.77
CA PRO A 150 -8.31 3.51 -2.14
C PRO A 150 -9.09 3.00 -0.93
N TYR A 151 -10.12 2.17 -1.15
CA TYR A 151 -10.89 1.57 -0.05
C TYR A 151 -9.99 0.82 0.94
N ALA A 152 -9.02 0.06 0.45
CA ALA A 152 -7.92 -0.47 1.25
C ALA A 152 -6.86 0.64 1.47
N PHE A 153 -7.15 1.57 2.38
CA PHE A 153 -6.40 2.83 2.55
C PHE A 153 -4.89 2.65 2.72
N HIS A 154 -4.45 1.57 3.34
CA HIS A 154 -3.03 1.24 3.53
C HIS A 154 -2.27 0.92 2.24
N LEU A 155 -2.98 0.75 1.11
CA LEU A 155 -2.38 0.46 -0.20
C LEU A 155 -2.18 1.71 -1.08
N TRP A 156 -2.42 2.91 -0.54
CA TRP A 156 -2.23 4.17 -1.29
C TRP A 156 -0.83 4.27 -1.92
N PHE A 157 0.21 3.85 -1.19
CA PHE A 157 1.58 3.89 -1.69
C PHE A 157 1.82 2.95 -2.86
N LEU A 158 1.13 1.79 -2.90
CA LEU A 158 1.24 0.83 -4.00
C LEU A 158 0.55 1.35 -5.26
N ARG A 159 -0.59 2.02 -5.10
CA ARG A 159 -1.27 2.76 -6.18
C ARG A 159 -0.32 3.78 -6.81
N ASP A 160 0.28 4.62 -5.99
CA ASP A 160 1.18 5.67 -6.45
C ASP A 160 2.45 5.10 -7.10
N LEU A 161 2.97 3.99 -6.58
CA LEU A 161 4.08 3.28 -7.21
C LEU A 161 3.72 2.74 -8.60
N ILE A 162 2.50 2.23 -8.77
CA ILE A 162 2.00 1.78 -10.08
C ILE A 162 1.97 2.96 -11.06
N PHE A 163 1.46 4.12 -10.64
CA PHE A 163 1.46 5.32 -11.48
C PHE A 163 2.88 5.77 -11.85
N ILE A 164 3.80 5.81 -10.89
CA ILE A 164 5.20 6.17 -11.15
C ILE A 164 5.83 5.22 -12.17
N VAL A 165 5.58 3.90 -12.06
CA VAL A 165 6.13 2.91 -13.01
C VAL A 165 5.53 3.07 -14.41
N ILE A 166 4.22 3.36 -14.52
CA ILE A 166 3.55 3.54 -15.81
C ILE A 166 3.97 4.85 -16.49
N LEU A 167 4.12 5.93 -15.70
CA LEU A 167 4.49 7.25 -16.19
C LEU A 167 6.02 7.43 -16.37
N SER A 168 6.82 6.46 -15.94
CA SER A 168 8.28 6.48 -16.11
C SER A 168 8.63 6.33 -17.59
N PRO A 169 9.36 7.30 -18.19
CA PRO A 169 9.73 7.28 -19.61
C PRO A 169 10.78 6.24 -19.95
#